data_1d291903f47529dcbeb818decdadd91a
#
_entry.id   1d291903f47529dcbeb818decdadd91a
#
_cell.length_a   1.000
_cell.length_b   1.000
_cell.length_c   1.000
_cell.angle_alpha   90.00
_cell.angle_beta   90.00
_cell.angle_gamma   90.00
#
_symmetry.space_group_name_H-M   'P 1'
#
loop_
_entity.id
_entity.type
_entity.pdbx_description
1 polymer ?
#
loop_
_entity_poly.entity_id
_entity_poly.type
_entity_poly.pdbx_seq_one_letter_code
_entity_poly.pdbx_strand_id
1 'polypeptide(L)'
;MPEILVLYYSRGGSVARLARQIARGVGEVSGMQARLRSLPPVAPITQTAAPPEPEDGAPYVDKHDLAECAGLLLGSPTRFGNMAAPVKYFVDTLGADWASGALVGKP
;
A
#
# COMPACT_ATOMS: atom_id res chain seq x y z
N MET A 1 -10.54 16.96 -0.16
CA MET A 1 -9.15 17.17 0.28
C MET A 1 -8.23 16.21 -0.46
N PRO A 2 -7.05 16.66 -0.89
CA PRO A 2 -6.09 15.73 -1.47
C PRO A 2 -5.68 14.68 -0.45
N GLU A 3 -5.50 13.47 -0.91
CA GLU A 3 -5.15 12.35 -0.05
C GLU A 3 -3.79 11.78 -0.43
N ILE A 4 -3.02 11.45 0.59
CA ILE A 4 -1.77 10.72 0.42
C ILE A 4 -2.03 9.25 0.74
N LEU A 5 -1.76 8.39 -0.20
CA LEU A 5 -1.92 6.96 -0.01
C LEU A 5 -0.74 6.43 0.78
N VAL A 6 -1.01 5.86 1.95
CA VAL A 6 -0.01 5.18 2.77
C VAL A 6 -0.27 3.69 2.60
N LEU A 7 0.56 3.04 1.82
CA LEU A 7 0.39 1.65 1.41
C LEU A 7 1.50 0.80 2.01
N TYR A 8 1.12 -0.30 2.65
CA TYR A 8 2.10 -1.13 3.33
C TYR A 8 1.76 -2.61 3.26
N TYR A 9 2.80 -3.43 3.41
CA TYR A 9 2.67 -4.83 3.78
C TYR A 9 3.38 -5.02 5.11
N SER A 10 2.77 -5.74 6.03
CA SER A 10 3.35 -6.03 7.33
C SER A 10 3.07 -7.47 7.71
N ARG A 11 4.10 -8.18 8.16
CA ARG A 11 3.96 -9.55 8.61
C ARG A 11 3.87 -9.63 10.13
N GLY A 12 4.80 -9.00 10.82
CA GLY A 12 4.86 -9.03 12.30
C GLY A 12 4.24 -7.81 12.98
N GLY A 13 3.72 -6.87 12.21
CA GLY A 13 3.05 -5.70 12.74
C GLY A 13 3.91 -4.44 12.84
N SER A 14 5.24 -4.55 12.70
CA SER A 14 6.11 -3.37 12.86
C SER A 14 5.93 -2.36 11.74
N VAL A 15 5.83 -2.82 10.48
CA VAL A 15 5.58 -1.91 9.36
C VAL A 15 4.20 -1.30 9.49
N ALA A 16 3.19 -2.07 9.93
CA ALA A 16 1.85 -1.54 10.16
C ALA A 16 1.85 -0.43 11.21
N ARG A 17 2.60 -0.61 12.30
CA ARG A 17 2.72 0.45 13.32
C ARG A 17 3.37 1.70 12.76
N LEU A 18 4.43 1.54 11.98
CA LEU A 18 5.10 2.67 11.34
C LEU A 18 4.16 3.37 10.35
N ALA A 19 3.43 2.60 9.55
CA ALA A 19 2.49 3.16 8.58
C ALA A 19 1.40 4.00 9.27
N ARG A 20 0.90 3.54 10.41
CA ARG A 20 -0.08 4.30 11.19
C ARG A 20 0.50 5.61 11.69
N GLN A 21 1.76 5.62 12.12
CA GLN A 21 2.42 6.86 12.55
C GLN A 21 2.61 7.82 11.38
N ILE A 22 2.98 7.29 10.22
CA ILE A 22 3.12 8.10 9.01
C ILE A 22 1.77 8.70 8.62
N ALA A 23 0.71 7.90 8.68
CA ALA A 23 -0.65 8.40 8.38
C ALA A 23 -1.05 9.53 9.31
N ARG A 24 -0.70 9.43 10.60
CA ARG A 24 -0.95 10.51 11.55
C ARG A 24 -0.18 11.78 11.18
N GLY A 25 1.08 11.63 10.78
CA GLY A 25 1.88 12.77 10.34
C GLY A 25 1.29 13.45 9.12
N VAL A 26 0.81 12.69 8.14
CA VAL A 26 0.12 13.26 6.97
C VAL A 26 -1.09 14.06 7.40
N GLY A 27 -1.88 13.54 8.35
CA GLY A 27 -3.08 14.22 8.84
C GLY A 27 -2.80 15.50 9.60
N GLU A 28 -1.58 15.71 10.06
CA GLU A 28 -1.18 16.94 10.74
C GLU A 28 -0.92 18.10 9.78
N VAL A 29 -0.76 17.79 8.48
CA VAL A 29 -0.56 18.83 7.47
C VAL A 29 -1.91 19.40 7.06
N SER A 30 -2.08 20.71 7.20
CA SER A 30 -3.33 21.38 6.85
C SER A 30 -3.69 21.12 5.39
N GLY A 31 -4.94 20.70 5.16
CA GLY A 31 -5.43 20.43 3.82
C GLY A 31 -5.07 19.06 3.26
N MET A 32 -4.39 18.21 4.04
CA MET A 32 -4.00 16.87 3.60
C MET A 32 -4.72 15.81 4.43
N GLN A 33 -4.94 14.67 3.84
CA GLN A 33 -5.56 13.52 4.51
C GLN A 33 -4.83 12.24 4.11
N ALA A 34 -4.65 11.34 5.05
CA ALA A 34 -4.04 10.04 4.75
C ALA A 34 -5.11 9.04 4.37
N ARG A 35 -4.80 8.21 3.37
CA ARG A 35 -5.58 7.03 3.03
C ARG A 35 -4.71 5.82 3.29
N LEU A 36 -5.03 5.06 4.33
CA LEU A 36 -4.21 3.92 4.76
C LEU A 36 -4.75 2.64 4.15
N ARG A 37 -3.91 1.92 3.44
CA ARG A 37 -4.27 0.64 2.80
C ARG A 37 -3.16 -0.36 2.99
N SER A 38 -3.53 -1.65 2.99
CA SER A 38 -2.56 -2.74 3.12
C SER A 38 -2.53 -3.59 1.85
N LEU A 39 -1.53 -4.47 1.79
CA LEU A 39 -1.39 -5.43 0.70
C LEU A 39 -1.67 -6.84 1.23
N PRO A 40 -2.40 -7.66 0.46
CA PRO A 40 -2.62 -9.05 0.87
C PRO A 40 -1.33 -9.87 0.73
N PRO A 41 -1.19 -10.91 1.54
CA PRO A 41 -0.05 -11.82 1.38
C PRO A 41 -0.16 -12.59 0.06
N VAL A 42 0.99 -13.00 -0.45
CA VAL A 42 1.05 -13.89 -1.62
C VAL A 42 0.98 -15.33 -1.12
N ALA A 43 0.09 -16.11 -1.71
CA ALA A 43 -0.05 -17.52 -1.37
C ALA A 43 0.53 -18.40 -2.48
N PRO A 44 1.19 -19.52 -2.13
CA PRO A 44 1.55 -20.51 -3.13
C PRO A 44 0.30 -21.06 -3.82
N ILE A 45 0.48 -21.58 -5.04
CA ILE A 45 -0.63 -22.07 -5.84
C ILE A 45 -1.40 -23.20 -5.15
N THR A 46 -0.74 -23.93 -4.26
CA THR A 46 -1.34 -25.05 -3.53
C THR A 46 -2.01 -24.64 -2.23
N GLN A 47 -1.96 -23.35 -1.89
CA GLN A 47 -2.58 -22.83 -0.65
C GLN A 47 -3.78 -21.97 -0.97
N THR A 48 -4.67 -21.84 0.02
CA THR A 48 -5.82 -20.97 -0.08
C THR A 48 -5.34 -19.51 -0.15
N ALA A 49 -5.87 -18.76 -1.09
CA ALA A 49 -5.58 -17.33 -1.20
C ALA A 49 -6.10 -16.59 0.03
N ALA A 50 -5.55 -15.40 0.28
CA ALA A 50 -6.03 -14.53 1.35
C ALA A 50 -7.50 -14.19 1.14
N PRO A 51 -8.27 -13.98 2.23
CA PRO A 51 -9.64 -13.53 2.09
C PRO A 51 -9.71 -12.16 1.40
N PRO A 52 -10.86 -11.81 0.81
CA PRO A 52 -10.98 -10.54 0.10
C PRO A 52 -10.81 -9.31 0.98
N GLU A 53 -10.96 -9.47 2.30
CA GLU A 53 -10.73 -8.40 3.26
C GLU A 53 -9.78 -8.90 4.34
N PRO A 54 -8.90 -8.04 4.88
CA PRO A 54 -8.01 -8.47 5.95
C PRO A 54 -8.81 -8.71 7.23
N GLU A 55 -8.37 -9.70 8.01
CA GLU A 55 -8.96 -9.95 9.32
C GLU A 55 -8.63 -8.82 10.29
N ASP A 56 -7.51 -8.15 10.08
CA ASP A 56 -6.99 -7.11 10.94
C ASP A 56 -6.26 -6.09 10.07
N GLY A 57 -6.23 -4.85 10.56
CA GLY A 57 -5.51 -3.77 9.88
C GLY A 57 -6.34 -3.05 8.83
N ALA A 58 -5.66 -2.27 8.00
CA ALA A 58 -6.29 -1.45 6.99
C ALA A 58 -6.85 -2.30 5.85
N PRO A 59 -7.90 -1.81 5.16
CA PRO A 59 -8.43 -2.49 3.98
C PRO A 59 -7.34 -2.69 2.93
N TYR A 60 -7.51 -3.70 2.08
CA TYR A 60 -6.60 -3.91 0.97
C TYR A 60 -6.73 -2.77 -0.04
N VAL A 61 -5.61 -2.47 -0.71
CA VAL A 61 -5.56 -1.45 -1.76
C VAL A 61 -6.34 -1.92 -3.00
N ASP A 62 -6.97 -0.96 -3.70
CA ASP A 62 -7.51 -1.21 -5.03
C ASP A 62 -7.00 -0.15 -6.01
N LYS A 63 -7.37 -0.29 -7.27
CA LYS A 63 -6.89 0.61 -8.32
C LYS A 63 -7.38 2.04 -8.14
N HIS A 64 -8.54 2.24 -7.53
CA HIS A 64 -9.06 3.59 -7.27
C HIS A 64 -8.18 4.32 -6.26
N ASP A 65 -7.68 3.62 -5.24
CA ASP A 65 -6.80 4.23 -4.25
C ASP A 65 -5.58 4.83 -4.93
N LEU A 66 -4.98 4.10 -5.88
CA LEU A 66 -3.80 4.54 -6.58
C LEU A 66 -4.11 5.71 -7.53
N ALA A 67 -5.21 5.62 -8.26
CA ALA A 67 -5.61 6.63 -9.22
C ALA A 67 -5.98 7.95 -8.54
N GLU A 68 -6.64 7.89 -7.38
CA GLU A 68 -7.17 9.06 -6.70
C GLU A 68 -6.17 9.76 -5.79
N CYS A 69 -5.08 9.10 -5.41
CA CYS A 69 -4.14 9.70 -4.46
C CYS A 69 -3.34 10.84 -5.10
N ALA A 70 -2.98 11.83 -4.28
CA ALA A 70 -2.10 12.91 -4.69
C ALA A 70 -0.62 12.56 -4.53
N GLY A 71 -0.32 11.52 -3.78
CA GLY A 71 1.04 11.03 -3.56
C GLY A 71 0.99 9.68 -2.87
N LEU A 72 2.11 8.97 -2.86
CA LEU A 72 2.21 7.60 -2.36
C LEU A 72 3.38 7.44 -1.40
N LEU A 73 3.12 6.83 -0.24
CA LEU A 73 4.15 6.37 0.68
C LEU A 73 4.01 4.85 0.78
N LEU A 74 5.07 4.13 0.46
CA LEU A 74 5.05 2.67 0.37
C LEU A 74 5.95 2.05 1.42
N GLY A 75 5.40 1.15 2.25
CA GLY A 75 6.14 0.48 3.32
C GLY A 75 6.21 -1.03 3.11
N SER A 76 7.37 -1.61 3.40
CA SER A 76 7.62 -3.05 3.27
C SER A 76 8.60 -3.52 4.32
N PRO A 77 8.42 -4.74 4.86
CA PRO A 77 9.53 -5.38 5.58
C PRO A 77 10.64 -5.75 4.60
N THR A 78 11.84 -5.91 5.15
CA THR A 78 13.00 -6.32 4.35
C THR A 78 13.13 -7.84 4.36
N ARG A 79 13.40 -8.42 3.18
CA ARG A 79 13.65 -9.84 3.01
C ARG A 79 14.93 -9.99 2.17
N PHE A 80 16.02 -10.42 2.81
CA PHE A 80 17.32 -10.57 2.14
C PHE A 80 17.73 -9.30 1.40
N GLY A 81 17.50 -8.14 2.01
CA GLY A 81 17.87 -6.85 1.42
C GLY A 81 16.90 -6.32 0.37
N ASN A 82 15.76 -6.96 0.18
CA ASN A 82 14.79 -6.56 -0.82
C ASN A 82 13.40 -6.42 -0.20
N MET A 83 12.46 -5.91 -0.98
CA MET A 83 11.08 -5.78 -0.55
C MET A 83 10.42 -7.16 -0.42
N ALA A 84 9.38 -7.24 0.41
CA ALA A 84 8.60 -8.47 0.56
C ALA A 84 7.85 -8.79 -0.74
N ALA A 85 7.63 -10.08 -1.01
CA ALA A 85 6.96 -10.56 -2.22
C ALA A 85 5.60 -9.91 -2.49
N PRO A 86 4.72 -9.69 -1.50
CA PRO A 86 3.43 -9.02 -1.78
C PRO A 86 3.60 -7.62 -2.34
N VAL A 87 4.63 -6.89 -1.93
CA VAL A 87 4.90 -5.54 -2.45
C VAL A 87 5.35 -5.64 -3.91
N LYS A 88 6.28 -6.53 -4.22
CA LYS A 88 6.77 -6.70 -5.60
C LYS A 88 5.64 -7.21 -6.51
N TYR A 89 4.83 -8.13 -6.01
CA TYR A 89 3.67 -8.63 -6.75
C TYR A 89 2.73 -7.49 -7.12
N PHE A 90 2.42 -6.62 -6.15
CA PHE A 90 1.59 -5.45 -6.40
C PHE A 90 2.20 -4.56 -7.49
N VAL A 91 3.49 -4.24 -7.36
CA VAL A 91 4.19 -3.42 -8.36
C VAL A 91 4.11 -4.06 -9.73
N ASP A 92 4.27 -5.37 -9.82
CA ASP A 92 4.19 -6.08 -11.09
C ASP A 92 2.80 -6.03 -11.74
N THR A 93 1.75 -5.74 -10.95
CA THR A 93 0.39 -5.61 -11.49
C THR A 93 0.10 -4.22 -12.06
N LEU A 94 1.04 -3.27 -11.97
CA LEU A 94 0.80 -1.88 -12.32
C LEU A 94 1.11 -1.53 -13.77
N GLY A 95 1.27 -2.53 -14.64
CA GLY A 95 1.63 -2.28 -16.04
C GLY A 95 0.65 -1.34 -16.77
N ALA A 96 -0.65 -1.57 -16.61
CA ALA A 96 -1.67 -0.74 -17.25
C ALA A 96 -1.70 0.66 -16.64
N ASP A 97 -1.52 0.79 -15.34
CA ASP A 97 -1.47 2.08 -14.65
C ASP A 97 -0.26 2.89 -15.11
N TRP A 98 0.87 2.22 -15.30
CA TRP A 98 2.07 2.86 -15.81
C TRP A 98 1.85 3.36 -17.25
N ALA A 99 1.27 2.50 -18.10
CA ALA A 99 1.03 2.84 -19.52
C ALA A 99 0.05 4.00 -19.67
N SER A 100 -0.96 4.09 -18.79
CA SER A 100 -1.94 5.18 -18.82
C SER A 100 -1.44 6.47 -18.18
N GLY A 101 -0.30 6.43 -17.49
CA GLY A 101 0.24 7.58 -16.80
C GLY A 101 -0.45 7.92 -15.50
N ALA A 102 -1.11 6.95 -14.86
CA ALA A 102 -1.88 7.19 -13.63
C ALA A 102 -1.03 7.76 -12.50
N LEU A 103 0.28 7.48 -12.48
CA LEU A 103 1.19 7.96 -11.44
C LEU A 103 2.03 9.16 -11.85
N VAL A 104 1.85 9.66 -13.06
CA VAL A 104 2.63 10.81 -13.54
C VAL A 104 2.35 12.02 -12.66
N GLY A 105 3.43 12.67 -12.18
CA GLY A 105 3.34 13.85 -11.34
C GLY A 105 3.01 13.60 -9.88
N LYS A 106 2.88 12.35 -9.45
CA LYS A 106 2.60 12.00 -8.06
C LYS A 106 3.90 11.66 -7.34
N PRO A 107 4.24 12.37 -6.24
CA PRO A 107 5.39 11.98 -5.44
C PRO A 107 5.13 10.70 -4.66
#